data_01f863032afd4c4bbe3c2d97f1e4aab8
#
_entry.id   01f863032afd4c4bbe3c2d97f1e4aab8
#
_cell.length_a   1.000
_cell.length_b   1.000
_cell.length_c   1.000
_cell.angle_alpha   90.00
_cell.angle_beta   90.00
_cell.angle_gamma   90.00
#
_symmetry.space_group_name_H-M   'P 1'
#
loop_
_entity.id
_entity.type
_entity.pdbx_description
1 polymer ?
#
loop_
_entity_poly.entity_id
_entity_poly.type
_entity_poly.pdbx_seq_one_letter_code
_entity_poly.pdbx_strand_id
1 'polypeptide(L)'
;MTENNAAAFDKNAFSTLLGSDDAALLSPLFDRALESLTQFVNADNFDYSQLEFDAHKLKTTCTQLGVKRLANVFLSLEHAAAQGDAARCDALIRMLKSEFAQIQDSLRRHSELLMREAEPSS
;
A
#
# COMPACT_ATOMS: atom_id res chain seq x y z
N MET A 1 -14.59 -13.23 8.02
CA MET A 1 -15.37 -12.03 8.36
C MET A 1 -15.11 -10.94 7.36
N THR A 2 -16.16 -10.52 6.73
CA THR A 2 -16.08 -9.51 5.68
C THR A 2 -15.69 -8.14 6.20
N GLU A 3 -15.99 -7.87 7.48
CA GLU A 3 -15.63 -6.58 8.08
C GLU A 3 -14.13 -6.34 8.09
N ASN A 4 -13.33 -7.39 8.20
CA ASN A 4 -11.87 -7.23 8.24
C ASN A 4 -11.33 -6.65 6.94
N ASN A 5 -11.88 -7.07 5.80
CA ASN A 5 -11.44 -6.54 4.52
C ASN A 5 -11.92 -5.10 4.32
N ALA A 6 -13.14 -4.80 4.76
CA ALA A 6 -13.66 -3.44 4.69
C ALA A 6 -12.84 -2.49 5.56
N ALA A 7 -12.39 -2.95 6.74
CA ALA A 7 -11.55 -2.15 7.63
C ALA A 7 -10.11 -2.05 7.14
N ALA A 8 -9.66 -3.00 6.31
CA ALA A 8 -8.29 -3.03 5.81
C ALA A 8 -8.04 -2.02 4.69
N PHE A 9 -9.07 -1.62 3.97
CA PHE A 9 -8.94 -0.66 2.86
C PHE A 9 -10.03 0.39 2.95
N ASP A 10 -9.62 1.62 3.18
CA ASP A 10 -10.51 2.79 3.17
C ASP A 10 -10.43 3.44 1.78
N LYS A 11 -11.41 3.16 0.95
CA LYS A 11 -11.42 3.64 -0.44
C LYS A 11 -11.54 5.16 -0.55
N ASN A 12 -11.92 5.84 0.53
CA ASN A 12 -12.08 7.31 0.52
C ASN A 12 -10.83 8.03 1.02
N ALA A 13 -9.85 7.32 1.56
CA ALA A 13 -8.67 7.94 2.16
C ALA A 13 -7.89 8.78 1.14
N PHE A 14 -7.72 8.26 -0.06
CA PHE A 14 -6.91 8.91 -1.08
C PHE A 14 -7.57 10.21 -1.56
N SER A 15 -8.87 10.18 -1.85
CA SER A 15 -9.60 11.38 -2.27
C SER A 15 -9.67 12.41 -1.16
N THR A 16 -9.83 11.97 0.09
CA THR A 16 -9.84 12.86 1.25
C THR A 16 -8.49 13.55 1.40
N LEU A 17 -7.41 12.80 1.27
CA LEU A 17 -6.06 13.34 1.40
C LEU A 17 -5.78 14.40 0.34
N LEU A 18 -6.18 14.13 -0.90
CA LEU A 18 -5.92 15.05 -2.02
C LEU A 18 -6.96 16.16 -2.10
N GLY A 19 -8.03 16.07 -1.33
CA GLY A 19 -9.08 17.07 -1.33
C GLY A 19 -9.84 17.16 -2.65
N SER A 20 -9.96 16.03 -3.36
CA SER A 20 -10.59 16.00 -4.66
C SER A 20 -11.21 14.63 -4.94
N ASP A 21 -12.36 14.64 -5.61
CA ASP A 21 -13.00 13.42 -6.12
C ASP A 21 -12.80 13.27 -7.63
N ASP A 22 -11.98 14.12 -8.23
CA ASP A 22 -11.76 14.09 -9.68
C ASP A 22 -10.95 12.85 -10.07
N ALA A 23 -11.62 11.89 -10.69
CA ALA A 23 -11.01 10.61 -11.06
C ALA A 23 -9.84 10.81 -12.04
N ALA A 24 -9.89 11.83 -12.90
CA ALA A 24 -8.80 12.12 -13.83
C ALA A 24 -7.52 12.49 -13.08
N LEU A 25 -7.65 13.16 -11.94
CA LEU A 25 -6.51 13.49 -11.07
C LEU A 25 -6.09 12.28 -10.25
N LEU A 26 -7.06 11.56 -9.66
CA LEU A 26 -6.78 10.50 -8.71
C LEU A 26 -6.22 9.23 -9.37
N SER A 27 -6.70 8.89 -10.57
CA SER A 27 -6.38 7.62 -11.21
C SER A 27 -4.88 7.40 -11.41
N PRO A 28 -4.14 8.32 -12.05
CA PRO A 28 -2.70 8.08 -12.25
C PRO A 28 -1.91 8.08 -10.94
N LEU A 29 -2.33 8.88 -9.96
CA LEU A 29 -1.63 8.94 -8.67
C LEU A 29 -1.87 7.69 -7.85
N PHE A 30 -3.11 7.19 -7.83
CA PHE A 30 -3.45 5.95 -7.13
C PHE A 30 -2.72 4.77 -7.76
N ASP A 31 -2.73 4.71 -9.08
CA ASP A 31 -2.08 3.62 -9.80
C ASP A 31 -0.58 3.60 -9.54
N ARG A 32 0.07 4.75 -9.52
CA ARG A 32 1.50 4.83 -9.23
C ARG A 32 1.82 4.37 -7.80
N ALA A 33 1.00 4.79 -6.84
CA ALA A 33 1.18 4.37 -5.45
C ALA A 33 1.01 2.86 -5.30
N LEU A 34 -0.02 2.31 -5.93
CA LEU A 34 -0.27 0.88 -5.92
C LEU A 34 0.86 0.10 -6.58
N GLU A 35 1.39 0.61 -7.68
CA GLU A 35 2.50 -0.03 -8.37
C GLU A 35 3.75 -0.07 -7.50
N SER A 36 4.09 1.03 -6.82
CA SER A 36 5.23 1.07 -5.91
C SER A 36 5.11 0.02 -4.80
N LEU A 37 3.90 -0.07 -4.22
CA LEU A 37 3.64 -1.05 -3.18
C LEU A 37 3.76 -2.48 -3.72
N THR A 38 3.17 -2.73 -4.88
CA THR A 38 3.18 -4.05 -5.51
C THR A 38 4.60 -4.50 -5.83
N GLN A 39 5.42 -3.62 -6.36
CA GLN A 39 6.80 -3.93 -6.69
C GLN A 39 7.60 -4.33 -5.45
N PHE A 40 7.42 -3.59 -4.35
CA PHE A 40 8.12 -3.94 -3.11
C PHE A 40 7.67 -5.30 -2.58
N VAL A 41 6.36 -5.52 -2.52
CA VAL A 41 5.81 -6.76 -1.94
C VAL A 41 6.22 -7.98 -2.76
N ASN A 42 6.33 -7.84 -4.07
CA ASN A 42 6.65 -8.95 -4.96
C ASN A 42 8.16 -9.16 -5.18
N ALA A 43 9.00 -8.33 -4.58
CA ALA A 43 10.45 -8.49 -4.70
C ALA A 43 10.90 -9.79 -4.03
N ASP A 44 11.86 -10.48 -4.65
CA ASP A 44 12.40 -11.73 -4.12
C ASP A 44 13.52 -11.49 -3.12
N ASN A 45 14.26 -10.41 -3.30
CA ASN A 45 15.41 -10.08 -2.45
C ASN A 45 15.28 -8.68 -1.93
N PHE A 46 15.75 -8.46 -0.71
CA PHE A 46 15.70 -7.15 -0.06
C PHE A 46 17.09 -6.74 0.37
N ASP A 47 17.43 -5.49 0.11
CA ASP A 47 18.66 -4.88 0.60
C ASP A 47 18.40 -4.33 2.01
N TYR A 48 18.91 -5.01 3.01
CA TYR A 48 18.65 -4.64 4.40
C TYR A 48 19.17 -3.24 4.72
N SER A 49 20.21 -2.77 4.03
CA SER A 49 20.71 -1.43 4.24
C SER A 49 19.75 -0.33 3.75
N GLN A 50 18.87 -0.67 2.83
CA GLN A 50 17.85 0.24 2.29
C GLN A 50 16.48 0.04 2.93
N LEU A 51 16.32 -1.02 3.70
CA LEU A 51 15.01 -1.48 4.15
C LEU A 51 14.32 -0.48 5.07
N GLU A 52 15.09 0.17 5.95
CA GLU A 52 14.53 1.20 6.83
C GLU A 52 13.92 2.35 6.02
N PHE A 53 14.65 2.83 5.03
CA PHE A 53 14.20 3.91 4.16
C PHE A 53 12.99 3.50 3.35
N ASP A 54 13.04 2.32 2.75
CA ASP A 54 11.94 1.82 1.92
C ASP A 54 10.67 1.59 2.74
N ALA A 55 10.82 1.05 3.95
CA ALA A 55 9.68 0.80 4.83
C ALA A 55 9.04 2.12 5.27
N HIS A 56 9.85 3.13 5.57
CA HIS A 56 9.33 4.45 5.92
C HIS A 56 8.50 5.05 4.78
N LYS A 57 9.03 4.99 3.58
CA LYS A 57 8.38 5.51 2.39
C LYS A 57 7.07 4.77 2.11
N LEU A 58 7.09 3.44 2.19
CA LEU A 58 5.91 2.63 1.89
C LEU A 58 4.85 2.69 2.99
N LYS A 59 5.26 2.93 4.23
CA LYS A 59 4.31 3.22 5.30
C LYS A 59 3.44 4.41 4.92
N THR A 60 4.07 5.48 4.44
CA THR A 60 3.35 6.67 3.99
C THR A 60 2.44 6.35 2.80
N THR A 61 2.96 5.61 1.83
CA THR A 61 2.18 5.19 0.67
C THR A 61 0.93 4.42 1.08
N CYS A 62 1.08 3.48 2.02
CA CYS A 62 -0.06 2.68 2.50
C CYS A 62 -1.08 3.54 3.25
N THR A 63 -0.62 4.51 4.02
CA THR A 63 -1.51 5.45 4.70
C THR A 63 -2.33 6.24 3.69
N GLN A 64 -1.68 6.72 2.65
CA GLN A 64 -2.35 7.46 1.57
C GLN A 64 -3.37 6.61 0.84
N LEU A 65 -3.04 5.35 0.57
CA LEU A 65 -3.94 4.42 -0.11
C LEU A 65 -5.10 3.96 0.78
N GLY A 66 -5.03 4.19 2.09
CA GLY A 66 -6.08 3.78 3.01
C GLY A 66 -5.96 2.35 3.52
N VAL A 67 -4.75 1.79 3.53
CA VAL A 67 -4.50 0.41 4.00
C VAL A 67 -3.70 0.45 5.30
N LYS A 68 -4.40 0.80 6.38
CA LYS A 68 -3.78 1.05 7.68
C LYS A 68 -3.07 -0.15 8.27
N ARG A 69 -3.62 -1.36 8.10
CA ARG A 69 -2.99 -2.56 8.66
C ARG A 69 -1.62 -2.78 8.01
N LEU A 70 -1.56 -2.60 6.70
CA LEU A 70 -0.30 -2.74 5.98
C LEU A 70 0.68 -1.63 6.38
N ALA A 71 0.18 -0.41 6.56
CA ALA A 71 1.00 0.70 7.04
C ALA A 71 1.63 0.38 8.40
N ASN A 72 0.89 -0.26 9.30
CA ASN A 72 1.41 -0.64 10.60
C ASN A 72 2.49 -1.71 10.50
N VAL A 73 2.36 -2.64 9.57
CA VAL A 73 3.42 -3.64 9.35
C VAL A 73 4.68 -2.96 8.83
N PHE A 74 4.55 -2.00 7.92
CA PHE A 74 5.70 -1.22 7.45
C PHE A 74 6.35 -0.42 8.57
N LEU A 75 5.57 0.13 9.49
CA LEU A 75 6.12 0.84 10.65
C LEU A 75 6.98 -0.09 11.50
N SER A 76 6.48 -1.29 11.77
CA SER A 76 7.24 -2.30 12.53
C SER A 76 8.51 -2.70 11.77
N LEU A 77 8.41 -2.83 10.46
CA LEU A 77 9.55 -3.17 9.62
C LEU A 77 10.61 -2.07 9.64
N GLU A 78 10.18 -0.82 9.60
CA GLU A 78 11.08 0.32 9.71
C GLU A 78 11.89 0.25 11.00
N HIS A 79 11.21 -0.02 12.13
CA HIS A 79 11.86 -0.12 13.44
C HIS A 79 12.82 -1.31 13.51
N ALA A 80 12.40 -2.46 13.01
CA ALA A 80 13.25 -3.66 13.00
C ALA A 80 14.50 -3.45 12.15
N ALA A 81 14.35 -2.81 11.00
CA ALA A 81 15.47 -2.52 10.11
C ALA A 81 16.45 -1.53 10.76
N ALA A 82 15.92 -0.51 11.45
CA ALA A 82 16.74 0.46 12.15
C ALA A 82 17.58 -0.20 13.24
N GLN A 83 17.07 -1.27 13.85
CA GLN A 83 17.77 -2.01 14.90
C GLN A 83 18.69 -3.10 14.34
N GLY A 84 18.70 -3.30 13.03
CA GLY A 84 19.50 -4.36 12.41
C GLY A 84 19.02 -5.76 12.72
N ASP A 85 17.73 -5.91 13.06
CA ASP A 85 17.15 -7.20 13.43
C ASP A 85 16.66 -7.93 12.17
N ALA A 86 17.56 -8.66 11.53
CA ALA A 86 17.27 -9.33 10.26
C ALA A 86 16.18 -10.38 10.38
N ALA A 87 16.18 -11.15 11.46
CA ALA A 87 15.17 -12.19 11.66
C ALA A 87 13.77 -11.59 11.78
N ARG A 88 13.65 -10.48 12.51
CA ARG A 88 12.37 -9.79 12.64
C ARG A 88 11.95 -9.16 11.32
N CYS A 89 12.89 -8.59 10.56
CA CYS A 89 12.61 -8.07 9.22
C CYS A 89 12.02 -9.16 8.32
N ASP A 90 12.62 -10.34 8.32
CA ASP A 90 12.13 -11.45 7.50
C ASP A 90 10.72 -11.87 7.89
N ALA A 91 10.44 -11.94 9.19
CA ALA A 91 9.11 -12.28 9.67
C ALA A 91 8.07 -11.23 9.25
N LEU A 92 8.43 -9.96 9.35
CA LEU A 92 7.53 -8.87 8.98
C LEU A 92 7.30 -8.81 7.46
N ILE A 93 8.31 -9.14 6.67
CA ILE A 93 8.16 -9.20 5.21
C ILE A 93 7.18 -10.32 4.84
N ARG A 94 7.25 -11.48 5.50
CA ARG A 94 6.28 -12.53 5.28
C ARG A 94 4.86 -12.08 5.63
N MET A 95 4.73 -11.33 6.72
CA MET A 95 3.44 -10.77 7.12
C MET A 95 2.92 -9.76 6.09
N LEU A 96 3.80 -8.91 5.56
CA LEU A 96 3.46 -7.98 4.49
C LEU A 96 2.88 -8.68 3.28
N LYS A 97 3.53 -9.75 2.84
CA LYS A 97 3.09 -10.50 1.67
C LYS A 97 1.71 -11.10 1.90
N SER A 98 1.48 -11.65 3.09
CA SER A 98 0.18 -12.22 3.46
C SER A 98 -0.91 -11.18 3.52
N GLU A 99 -0.66 -10.06 4.17
CA GLU A 99 -1.64 -8.97 4.28
C GLU A 99 -1.96 -8.35 2.93
N PHE A 100 -0.93 -8.15 2.10
CA PHE A 100 -1.15 -7.59 0.77
C PHE A 100 -2.00 -8.52 -0.10
N ALA A 101 -1.76 -9.82 -0.02
CA ALA A 101 -2.54 -10.80 -0.79
C ALA A 101 -4.02 -10.70 -0.48
N GLN A 102 -4.38 -10.35 0.77
CA GLN A 102 -5.77 -10.25 1.18
C GLN A 102 -6.48 -9.03 0.62
N ILE A 103 -5.74 -7.94 0.36
CA ILE A 103 -6.36 -6.68 -0.08
C ILE A 103 -6.04 -6.32 -1.53
N GLN A 104 -5.21 -7.10 -2.20
CA GLN A 104 -4.73 -6.80 -3.53
C GLN A 104 -5.89 -6.61 -4.53
N ASP A 105 -6.88 -7.48 -4.48
CA ASP A 105 -8.02 -7.38 -5.39
C ASP A 105 -8.83 -6.12 -5.16
N SER A 106 -9.05 -5.75 -3.91
CA SER A 106 -9.78 -4.53 -3.57
C SER A 106 -9.06 -3.28 -4.11
N LEU A 107 -7.74 -3.24 -3.95
CA LEU A 107 -6.94 -2.13 -4.45
C LEU A 107 -6.97 -2.08 -5.98
N ARG A 108 -6.86 -3.22 -6.62
CA ARG A 108 -6.88 -3.30 -8.08
C ARG A 108 -8.24 -2.86 -8.64
N ARG A 109 -9.33 -3.31 -8.02
CA ARG A 109 -10.67 -2.92 -8.44
C ARG A 109 -10.89 -1.42 -8.31
N HIS A 110 -10.38 -0.84 -7.23
CA HIS A 110 -10.50 0.60 -7.05
C HIS A 110 -9.69 1.38 -8.08
N SER A 111 -8.49 0.90 -8.40
CA SER A 111 -7.66 1.49 -9.45
C SER A 111 -8.39 1.46 -10.79
N GLU A 112 -9.00 0.32 -11.11
CA GLU A 112 -9.77 0.16 -12.35
C GLU A 112 -11.00 1.05 -12.38
N LEU A 113 -11.68 1.18 -11.24
CA LEU A 113 -12.84 2.05 -11.13
C LEU A 113 -12.47 3.51 -11.40
N LEU A 114 -11.38 3.97 -10.79
CA LEU A 114 -10.90 5.34 -11.01
C LEU A 114 -10.53 5.55 -12.49
N MET A 115 -9.92 4.56 -13.09
CA MET A 115 -9.54 4.63 -14.50
C MET A 115 -10.77 4.78 -15.40
N ARG A 116 -11.83 4.01 -15.13
CA ARG A 116 -13.07 4.09 -15.90
C ARG A 116 -13.77 5.43 -15.68
N GLU A 117 -13.79 5.92 -14.45
CA GLU A 117 -14.41 7.21 -14.14
C GLU A 117 -13.64 8.37 -14.73
N ALA A 118 -12.33 8.20 -14.95
CA ALA A 118 -11.49 9.21 -15.55
C ALA A 118 -11.68 9.33 -17.07
N GLU A 119 -12.22 8.28 -17.70
CA GLU A 119 -12.42 8.28 -19.15
C GLU A 119 -13.54 9.24 -19.53
N PRO A 120 -13.34 10.04 -20.59
CA PRO A 120 -14.42 10.92 -21.03
C PRO A 120 -15.60 10.12 -21.54
N SER A 121 -16.80 10.56 -21.21
CA SER A 121 -18.02 9.98 -21.75
C SER A 121 -18.07 10.21 -23.23
N SER A 122 -18.29 9.18 -23.96
CA SER A 122 -18.42 9.30 -25.41
C SER A 122 -19.83 9.01 -25.86
#